data_4f1297dc258fb4af18e51dc11aca082a
#
_entry.id   4f1297dc258fb4af18e51dc11aca082a
#
_cell.length_a   1.000
_cell.length_b   1.000
_cell.length_c   1.000
_cell.angle_alpha   90.00
_cell.angle_beta   90.00
_cell.angle_gamma   90.00
#
_symmetry.space_group_name_H-M   'P 1'
#
loop_
_entity.id
_entity.type
_entity.pdbx_description
1 polymer ?
#
loop_
_entity_poly.entity_id
_entity_poly.type
_entity_poly.pdbx_seq_one_letter_code
_entity_poly.pdbx_strand_id
1 'polypeptide(L)'
;SRVVLANPPFGARPSGSVEINRPDFIIETKNNQLNFVQHIMSMLERGGRAGVVLPDNVLFEREGAPIRKKLLTDFNLHTILRLPTGLFYAQGVQTNVLFFTKGEPTKDVWYYDYRTDVKHTLVSNPLTRKHLDDFVTCYHAEDLSERKETFDADSNPNGRWRKYAAEDLLKRDQVNLDIIWMTEAKSEEEMLTMDEVFKRMEERVATIQDAFAKLKKELHHEL
;
A
#
# COMPACT_ATOMS: atom_id res chain seq x y z
N SER A 1 24.94 1.89 5.04
CA SER A 1 24.45 2.69 3.91
C SER A 1 23.78 3.96 4.39
N ARG A 2 24.06 5.10 3.70
CA ARG A 2 23.43 6.40 4.01
C ARG A 2 22.05 6.56 3.40
N VAL A 3 21.85 6.00 2.22
CA VAL A 3 20.56 6.06 1.50
C VAL A 3 20.27 4.70 0.87
N VAL A 4 19.03 4.24 1.05
CA VAL A 4 18.51 3.04 0.39
C VAL A 4 17.19 3.39 -0.27
N LEU A 5 17.09 3.13 -1.58
CA LEU A 5 15.84 3.14 -2.33
C LEU A 5 15.62 1.73 -2.86
N ALA A 6 14.51 1.10 -2.52
CA ALA A 6 14.26 -0.29 -2.87
C ALA A 6 12.81 -0.54 -3.28
N ASN A 7 12.67 -1.38 -4.31
CA ASN A 7 11.42 -2.03 -4.67
C ASN A 7 11.68 -3.55 -4.63
N PRO A 8 11.61 -4.17 -3.45
CA PRO A 8 11.88 -5.59 -3.31
C PRO A 8 10.81 -6.45 -3.96
N PRO A 9 11.13 -7.69 -4.37
CA PRO A 9 10.14 -8.60 -4.93
C PRO A 9 9.07 -8.94 -3.89
N PHE A 10 7.81 -8.99 -4.35
CA PHE A 10 6.66 -9.32 -3.52
C PHE A 10 6.43 -10.82 -3.45
N GLY A 11 5.83 -11.29 -2.37
CA GLY A 11 5.41 -12.67 -2.16
C GLY A 11 6.33 -13.50 -1.27
N ALA A 12 5.93 -14.74 -1.06
CA ALA A 12 6.70 -15.70 -0.29
C ALA A 12 7.89 -16.24 -1.10
N ARG A 13 8.91 -16.71 -0.40
CA ARG A 13 10.04 -17.38 -1.03
C ARG A 13 9.58 -18.69 -1.69
N PRO A 14 10.17 -19.06 -2.84
CA PRO A 14 9.89 -20.36 -3.44
C PRO A 14 10.13 -21.52 -2.48
N SER A 15 9.34 -22.59 -2.61
CA SER A 15 9.55 -23.81 -1.86
C SER A 15 10.97 -24.36 -2.12
N GLY A 16 11.68 -24.78 -1.07
CA GLY A 16 13.05 -25.26 -1.18
C GLY A 16 14.14 -24.18 -1.16
N SER A 17 13.78 -22.92 -1.00
CA SER A 17 14.78 -21.85 -0.79
C SER A 17 15.54 -22.07 0.52
N VAL A 18 16.84 -21.75 0.51
CA VAL A 18 17.68 -21.79 1.71
C VAL A 18 17.12 -20.84 2.77
N GLU A 19 16.99 -21.30 4.00
CA GLU A 19 16.54 -20.45 5.11
C GLU A 19 17.52 -19.31 5.35
N ILE A 20 16.96 -18.11 5.58
CA ILE A 20 17.75 -16.94 5.97
C ILE A 20 17.84 -16.95 7.48
N ASN A 21 18.94 -17.49 8.00
CA ASN A 21 19.28 -17.39 9.41
C ASN A 21 20.28 -16.24 9.58
N ARG A 22 19.78 -15.10 10.06
CA ARG A 22 20.61 -13.89 10.28
C ARG A 22 20.39 -13.39 11.71
N PRO A 23 21.45 -13.32 12.53
CA PRO A 23 21.34 -12.91 13.94
C PRO A 23 20.92 -11.44 14.13
N ASP A 24 21.03 -10.61 13.09
CA ASP A 24 20.60 -9.22 13.08
C ASP A 24 19.14 -9.03 12.66
N PHE A 25 18.42 -10.10 12.27
CA PHE A 25 17.00 -10.06 11.98
C PHE A 25 16.15 -10.18 13.26
N ILE A 26 15.02 -9.50 13.28
CA ILE A 26 14.09 -9.44 14.42
C ILE A 26 13.25 -10.70 14.47
N ILE A 27 12.87 -11.20 13.31
CA ILE A 27 12.06 -12.42 13.13
C ILE A 27 12.62 -13.28 12.01
N GLU A 28 12.41 -14.58 12.14
CA GLU A 28 12.60 -15.54 11.05
C GLU A 28 11.28 -15.66 10.29
N THR A 29 11.29 -15.48 8.98
CA THR A 29 10.10 -15.51 8.15
C THR A 29 10.41 -15.99 6.74
N LYS A 30 9.40 -16.60 6.09
CA LYS A 30 9.41 -16.91 4.65
C LYS A 30 8.91 -15.75 3.79
N ASN A 31 8.40 -14.69 4.41
CA ASN A 31 7.91 -13.51 3.71
C ASN A 31 9.09 -12.66 3.21
N ASN A 32 9.23 -12.56 1.90
CA ASN A 32 10.33 -11.80 1.28
C ASN A 32 10.30 -10.33 1.66
N GLN A 33 9.13 -9.69 1.68
CA GLN A 33 9.02 -8.27 1.99
C GLN A 33 9.54 -7.97 3.40
N LEU A 34 9.15 -8.81 4.38
CA LEU A 34 9.60 -8.65 5.76
C LEU A 34 11.12 -8.87 5.87
N ASN A 35 11.67 -9.85 5.15
CA ASN A 35 13.12 -10.08 5.11
C ASN A 35 13.87 -8.89 4.49
N PHE A 36 13.34 -8.29 3.41
CA PHE A 36 13.95 -7.11 2.81
C PHE A 36 13.89 -5.89 3.73
N VAL A 37 12.78 -5.67 4.44
CA VAL A 37 12.68 -4.57 5.41
C VAL A 37 13.74 -4.74 6.51
N GLN A 38 13.85 -5.92 7.10
CA GLN A 38 14.87 -6.21 8.14
C GLN A 38 16.29 -6.01 7.62
N HIS A 39 16.56 -6.48 6.39
CA HIS A 39 17.86 -6.31 5.76
C HIS A 39 18.19 -4.83 5.55
N ILE A 40 17.25 -4.02 5.06
CA ILE A 40 17.45 -2.57 4.89
C ILE A 40 17.69 -1.91 6.25
N MET A 41 16.91 -2.25 7.27
CA MET A 41 17.09 -1.73 8.63
C MET A 41 18.48 -2.02 9.18
N SER A 42 19.03 -3.23 8.91
CA SER A 42 20.36 -3.60 9.35
C SER A 42 21.47 -2.86 8.59
N MET A 43 21.30 -2.68 7.27
CA MET A 43 22.29 -2.01 6.41
C MET A 43 22.42 -0.50 6.65
N LEU A 44 21.36 0.15 7.13
CA LEU A 44 21.40 1.58 7.38
C LEU A 44 22.38 1.90 8.52
N GLU A 45 23.24 2.88 8.29
CA GLU A 45 24.01 3.52 9.35
C GLU A 45 23.13 4.52 10.13
N ARG A 46 23.59 4.98 11.29
CA ARG A 46 22.86 5.98 12.07
C ARG A 46 22.69 7.26 11.25
N GLY A 47 21.47 7.81 11.21
CA GLY A 47 21.11 8.93 10.33
C GLY A 47 20.89 8.55 8.86
N GLY A 48 21.11 7.27 8.50
CA GLY A 48 20.78 6.75 7.17
C GLY A 48 19.27 6.66 6.96
N ARG A 49 18.83 6.89 5.73
CA ARG A 49 17.41 6.97 5.35
C ARG A 49 17.05 5.97 4.26
N ALA A 50 15.82 5.49 4.30
CA ALA A 50 15.30 4.56 3.29
C ALA A 50 13.94 5.01 2.74
N GLY A 51 13.70 4.69 1.46
CA GLY A 51 12.40 4.68 0.82
C GLY A 51 12.15 3.30 0.21
N VAL A 52 11.13 2.60 0.68
CA VAL A 52 10.91 1.19 0.31
C VAL A 52 9.48 0.98 -0.15
N VAL A 53 9.31 0.44 -1.36
CA VAL A 53 8.00 0.04 -1.88
C VAL A 53 7.62 -1.31 -1.32
N LEU A 54 6.46 -1.40 -0.69
CA LEU A 54 5.99 -2.61 -0.01
C LEU A 54 4.49 -2.80 -0.26
N PRO A 55 3.99 -4.05 -0.37
CA PRO A 55 2.56 -4.30 -0.45
C PRO A 55 1.86 -3.99 0.88
N ASP A 56 0.56 -3.77 0.82
CA ASP A 56 -0.28 -3.35 1.96
C ASP A 56 -0.18 -4.28 3.17
N ASN A 57 -0.07 -5.59 2.94
CA ASN A 57 -0.02 -6.59 4.01
C ASN A 57 1.11 -6.35 5.03
N VAL A 58 2.22 -5.73 4.62
CA VAL A 58 3.31 -5.35 5.52
C VAL A 58 2.85 -4.41 6.64
N LEU A 59 1.80 -3.61 6.39
CA LEU A 59 1.26 -2.66 7.37
C LEU A 59 0.42 -3.31 8.48
N PHE A 60 -0.13 -4.51 8.26
CA PHE A 60 -1.10 -5.11 9.19
C PHE A 60 -0.88 -6.60 9.50
N GLU A 61 -0.18 -7.37 8.67
CA GLU A 61 0.05 -8.79 8.93
C GLU A 61 0.68 -9.02 10.30
N ARG A 62 0.15 -10.03 11.02
CA ARG A 62 0.58 -10.36 12.38
C ARG A 62 2.09 -10.62 12.48
N GLU A 63 2.63 -11.35 11.54
CA GLU A 63 4.05 -11.73 11.51
C GLU A 63 4.98 -10.50 11.48
N GLY A 64 4.57 -9.42 10.79
CA GLY A 64 5.31 -8.16 10.68
C GLY A 64 5.24 -7.24 11.91
N ALA A 65 4.43 -7.55 12.92
CA ALA A 65 4.22 -6.67 14.07
C ALA A 65 5.53 -6.29 14.82
N PRO A 66 6.48 -7.21 15.10
CA PRO A 66 7.75 -6.84 15.74
C PRO A 66 8.60 -5.87 14.89
N ILE A 67 8.56 -6.02 13.57
CA ILE A 67 9.28 -5.14 12.64
C ILE A 67 8.66 -3.74 12.65
N ARG A 68 7.32 -3.64 12.57
CA ARG A 68 6.60 -2.35 12.65
C ARG A 68 6.86 -1.65 13.99
N LYS A 69 6.84 -2.41 15.09
CA LYS A 69 7.19 -1.87 16.41
C LYS A 69 8.59 -1.28 16.38
N LYS A 70 9.59 -2.02 15.88
CA LYS A 70 10.97 -1.55 15.81
C LYS A 70 11.14 -0.34 14.88
N LEU A 71 10.40 -0.28 13.77
CA LEU A 71 10.36 0.91 12.90
C LEU A 71 9.87 2.17 13.62
N LEU A 72 8.95 2.02 14.58
CA LEU A 72 8.43 3.14 15.37
C LEU A 72 9.32 3.48 16.58
N THR A 73 10.02 2.51 17.17
CA THR A 73 10.78 2.73 18.43
C THR A 73 12.25 3.03 18.21
N ASP A 74 12.89 2.45 17.20
CA ASP A 74 14.35 2.53 16.97
C ASP A 74 14.69 3.30 15.67
N PHE A 75 13.66 3.52 14.85
CA PHE A 75 13.74 4.30 13.61
C PHE A 75 12.68 5.38 13.63
N ASN A 76 12.90 6.42 12.84
CA ASN A 76 11.88 7.41 12.56
C ASN A 76 11.16 7.04 11.26
N LEU A 77 10.05 6.28 11.37
CA LEU A 77 9.12 6.04 10.27
C LEU A 77 8.24 7.29 10.11
N HIS A 78 8.75 8.26 9.37
CA HIS A 78 8.13 9.59 9.31
C HIS A 78 7.10 9.75 8.20
N THR A 79 7.01 8.83 7.21
CA THR A 79 6.07 8.99 6.09
C THR A 79 5.67 7.65 5.49
N ILE A 80 4.39 7.50 5.21
CA ILE A 80 3.80 6.40 4.43
C ILE A 80 3.01 7.00 3.27
N LEU A 81 3.46 6.78 2.03
CA LEU A 81 2.73 7.12 0.82
C LEU A 81 1.91 5.89 0.40
N ARG A 82 0.57 6.02 0.41
CA ARG A 82 -0.37 4.97 0.00
C ARG A 82 -0.63 5.07 -1.50
N LEU A 83 -0.36 4.02 -2.26
CA LEU A 83 -0.47 3.99 -3.71
C LEU A 83 -1.67 3.16 -4.19
N PRO A 84 -2.34 3.54 -5.30
CA PRO A 84 -3.47 2.80 -5.84
C PRO A 84 -3.02 1.48 -6.48
N THR A 85 -3.99 0.63 -6.80
CA THR A 85 -3.77 -0.56 -7.63
C THR A 85 -3.39 -0.18 -9.07
N GLY A 86 -2.94 -1.17 -9.86
CA GLY A 86 -2.64 -0.99 -11.28
C GLY A 86 -1.25 -0.45 -11.62
N LEU A 87 -0.40 -0.19 -10.62
CA LEU A 87 0.97 0.32 -10.83
C LEU A 87 1.99 -0.78 -11.11
N PHE A 88 1.66 -2.04 -10.83
CA PHE A 88 2.55 -3.19 -10.97
C PHE A 88 1.89 -4.30 -11.79
N TYR A 89 2.70 -5.21 -12.34
CA TYR A 89 2.19 -6.37 -13.10
C TYR A 89 1.26 -7.28 -12.28
N ALA A 90 1.46 -7.37 -10.96
CA ALA A 90 0.52 -8.03 -10.05
C ALA A 90 -0.72 -7.13 -9.89
N GLN A 91 -1.71 -7.34 -10.76
CA GLN A 91 -2.97 -6.58 -10.73
C GLN A 91 -3.69 -6.79 -9.40
N GLY A 92 -4.25 -5.71 -8.85
CA GLY A 92 -4.99 -5.74 -7.59
C GLY A 92 -4.13 -5.61 -6.33
N VAL A 93 -2.80 -5.62 -6.43
CA VAL A 93 -1.93 -5.36 -5.28
C VAL A 93 -1.88 -3.87 -4.99
N GLN A 94 -2.33 -3.49 -3.80
CA GLN A 94 -2.10 -2.16 -3.24
C GLN A 94 -0.71 -2.11 -2.62
N THR A 95 -0.04 -0.99 -2.79
CA THR A 95 1.33 -0.80 -2.31
C THR A 95 1.48 0.50 -1.55
N ASN A 96 2.55 0.57 -0.77
CA ASN A 96 2.94 1.77 -0.05
C ASN A 96 4.42 2.04 -0.22
N VAL A 97 4.82 3.29 -0.09
CA VAL A 97 6.23 3.62 0.09
C VAL A 97 6.44 4.06 1.53
N LEU A 98 7.26 3.32 2.26
CA LEU A 98 7.65 3.66 3.62
C LEU A 98 8.96 4.47 3.58
N PHE A 99 8.94 5.64 4.22
CA PHE A 99 10.12 6.49 4.36
C PHE A 99 10.52 6.55 5.84
N PHE A 100 11.73 6.11 6.12
CA PHE A 100 12.24 6.08 7.50
C PHE A 100 13.73 6.39 7.59
N THR A 101 14.14 6.88 8.76
CA THR A 101 15.52 7.21 9.10
C THR A 101 15.94 6.42 10.32
N LYS A 102 17.17 5.90 10.36
CA LYS A 102 17.72 5.17 11.52
C LYS A 102 18.27 6.09 12.57
N GLY A 103 17.92 5.88 13.83
CA GLY A 103 18.63 6.46 14.98
C GLY A 103 17.77 7.21 15.98
N GLU A 104 16.54 7.55 15.66
CA GLU A 104 15.62 8.23 16.58
C GLU A 104 14.24 7.55 16.50
N PRO A 105 13.49 7.49 17.62
CA PRO A 105 12.13 6.96 17.62
C PRO A 105 11.21 7.87 16.82
N THR A 106 10.18 7.28 16.24
CA THR A 106 9.12 8.00 15.52
C THR A 106 8.29 8.81 16.52
N LYS A 107 8.09 10.09 16.25
CA LYS A 107 7.15 10.94 16.97
C LYS A 107 5.77 10.88 16.32
N ASP A 108 5.71 11.20 15.04
CA ASP A 108 4.51 11.21 14.23
C ASP A 108 4.77 10.47 12.92
N VAL A 109 3.79 9.70 12.46
CA VAL A 109 3.78 9.12 11.12
C VAL A 109 2.83 9.93 10.24
N TRP A 110 3.34 10.42 9.14
CA TRP A 110 2.58 11.16 8.14
C TRP A 110 2.13 10.22 7.03
N TYR A 111 0.85 10.27 6.71
CA TYR A 111 0.25 9.48 5.64
C TYR A 111 -0.20 10.37 4.49
N TYR A 112 0.14 9.97 3.27
CA TYR A 112 -0.44 10.54 2.07
C TYR A 112 -1.29 9.47 1.38
N ASP A 113 -2.60 9.68 1.29
CA ASP A 113 -3.48 8.77 0.57
C ASP A 113 -3.58 9.18 -0.90
N TYR A 114 -2.84 8.50 -1.75
CA TYR A 114 -2.91 8.65 -3.21
C TYR A 114 -3.76 7.56 -3.86
N ARG A 115 -4.38 6.66 -3.10
CA ARG A 115 -5.16 5.53 -3.63
C ARG A 115 -6.64 5.85 -3.82
N THR A 116 -7.23 6.66 -2.93
CA THR A 116 -8.67 6.97 -2.94
C THR A 116 -9.04 7.78 -4.18
N ASP A 117 -10.01 7.29 -4.95
CA ASP A 117 -10.49 7.88 -6.21
C ASP A 117 -9.41 8.05 -7.30
N VAL A 118 -8.32 7.30 -7.22
CA VAL A 118 -7.24 7.32 -8.21
C VAL A 118 -7.11 5.95 -8.87
N LYS A 119 -7.10 5.93 -10.21
CA LYS A 119 -6.91 4.71 -11.00
C LYS A 119 -5.75 4.91 -11.96
N HIS A 120 -4.78 4.03 -11.88
CA HIS A 120 -3.68 3.93 -12.83
C HIS A 120 -3.67 2.58 -13.54
N THR A 121 -2.99 2.54 -14.66
CA THR A 121 -2.67 1.32 -15.40
C THR A 121 -1.23 1.41 -15.89
N LEU A 122 -0.62 0.28 -16.17
CA LEU A 122 0.78 0.25 -16.64
C LEU A 122 1.00 0.94 -17.98
N VAL A 123 0.00 0.93 -18.86
CA VAL A 123 0.16 1.38 -20.26
C VAL A 123 -0.72 2.58 -20.57
N SER A 124 -2.02 2.48 -20.35
CA SER A 124 -2.99 3.51 -20.79
C SER A 124 -3.05 4.73 -19.89
N ASN A 125 -2.73 4.59 -18.60
CA ASN A 125 -2.70 5.70 -17.64
C ASN A 125 -1.58 5.48 -16.60
N PRO A 126 -0.30 5.51 -17.00
CA PRO A 126 0.82 5.24 -16.09
C PRO A 126 1.00 6.34 -15.05
N LEU A 127 1.47 5.95 -13.87
CA LEU A 127 1.90 6.89 -12.86
C LEU A 127 3.09 7.70 -13.37
N THR A 128 3.01 9.01 -13.29
CA THR A 128 4.10 9.93 -13.65
C THR A 128 4.50 10.80 -12.47
N ARG A 129 5.65 11.45 -12.56
CA ARG A 129 6.13 12.38 -11.52
C ARG A 129 5.11 13.47 -11.20
N LYS A 130 4.42 14.00 -12.21
CA LYS A 130 3.41 15.05 -12.07
C LYS A 130 2.25 14.64 -11.15
N HIS A 131 1.85 13.38 -11.17
CA HIS A 131 0.80 12.87 -10.29
C HIS A 131 1.17 12.90 -8.80
N LEU A 132 2.46 12.98 -8.49
CA LEU A 132 2.98 13.03 -7.12
C LEU A 132 3.46 14.43 -6.71
N ASP A 133 3.19 15.47 -7.50
CA ASP A 133 3.62 16.84 -7.17
C ASP A 133 3.02 17.34 -5.86
N ASP A 134 1.75 17.07 -5.61
CA ASP A 134 1.08 17.41 -4.36
C ASP A 134 1.71 16.67 -3.15
N PHE A 135 1.97 15.36 -3.31
CA PHE A 135 2.69 14.61 -2.29
C PHE A 135 4.06 15.23 -1.98
N VAL A 136 4.82 15.60 -3.01
CA VAL A 136 6.16 16.19 -2.81
C VAL A 136 6.07 17.53 -2.12
N THR A 137 5.06 18.33 -2.43
CA THR A 137 4.77 19.59 -1.71
C THR A 137 4.46 19.31 -0.25
N CYS A 138 3.55 18.39 0.06
CA CYS A 138 3.21 18.00 1.43
C CYS A 138 4.38 17.36 2.18
N TYR A 139 5.21 16.57 1.48
CA TYR A 139 6.37 15.90 2.07
C TYR A 139 7.40 16.85 2.64
N HIS A 140 7.56 18.03 2.07
CA HIS A 140 8.44 19.10 2.54
C HIS A 140 9.86 18.62 2.84
N ALA A 141 10.55 18.11 1.81
CA ALA A 141 11.86 17.44 1.93
C ALA A 141 12.95 18.30 2.57
N GLU A 142 12.87 19.62 2.39
CA GLU A 142 13.82 20.61 2.91
C GLU A 142 13.77 20.67 4.45
N ASP A 143 12.54 20.64 5.01
CA ASP A 143 12.32 20.68 6.45
C ASP A 143 11.04 19.89 6.82
N LEU A 144 11.24 18.72 7.41
CA LEU A 144 10.13 17.86 7.82
C LEU A 144 9.30 18.46 8.97
N SER A 145 9.78 19.46 9.67
CA SER A 145 9.06 20.11 10.78
C SER A 145 8.02 21.12 10.29
N GLU A 146 8.14 21.61 9.06
CA GLU A 146 7.21 22.55 8.44
C GLU A 146 5.93 21.90 7.85
N ARG A 147 5.80 20.58 7.97
CA ARG A 147 4.65 19.83 7.47
C ARG A 147 3.36 20.24 8.14
N LYS A 148 2.30 20.41 7.35
CA LYS A 148 0.96 20.74 7.82
C LYS A 148 -0.03 19.77 7.21
N GLU A 149 -0.99 19.31 8.02
CA GLU A 149 -2.06 18.46 7.51
C GLU A 149 -2.89 19.21 6.47
N THR A 150 -3.30 18.51 5.43
CA THR A 150 -4.30 19.01 4.48
C THR A 150 -5.69 18.47 4.78
N PHE A 151 -5.77 17.37 5.55
CA PHE A 151 -7.05 16.83 6.02
C PHE A 151 -7.59 17.67 7.17
N ASP A 152 -8.85 18.03 7.06
CA ASP A 152 -9.66 18.60 8.14
C ASP A 152 -11.11 18.14 7.96
N ALA A 153 -11.72 17.61 9.01
CA ALA A 153 -13.04 16.97 8.91
C ALA A 153 -14.16 17.94 8.47
N ASP A 154 -14.01 19.21 8.82
CA ASP A 154 -15.03 20.24 8.55
C ASP A 154 -14.73 21.04 7.27
N SER A 155 -13.47 21.46 7.09
CA SER A 155 -13.09 22.37 6.01
C SER A 155 -12.48 21.66 4.79
N ASN A 156 -11.84 20.51 4.95
CA ASN A 156 -11.23 19.74 3.86
C ASN A 156 -11.25 18.22 4.13
N PRO A 157 -12.42 17.57 4.12
CA PRO A 157 -12.54 16.14 4.38
C PRO A 157 -11.87 15.26 3.34
N ASN A 158 -11.54 15.81 2.17
CA ASN A 158 -10.83 15.13 1.08
C ASN A 158 -9.32 15.40 1.09
N GLY A 159 -8.80 16.02 2.14
CA GLY A 159 -7.36 16.24 2.30
C GLY A 159 -6.59 14.92 2.40
N ARG A 160 -5.57 14.77 1.55
CA ARG A 160 -4.83 13.51 1.38
C ARG A 160 -3.67 13.34 2.35
N TRP A 161 -3.29 14.38 3.08
CA TRP A 161 -2.13 14.40 3.97
C TRP A 161 -2.56 14.55 5.42
N ARG A 162 -2.24 13.53 6.24
CA ARG A 162 -2.65 13.46 7.64
C ARG A 162 -1.55 12.83 8.50
N LYS A 163 -1.43 13.24 9.76
CA LYS A 163 -0.49 12.66 10.72
C LYS A 163 -1.18 11.87 11.82
N TYR A 164 -0.44 10.92 12.38
CA TYR A 164 -0.86 10.12 13.52
C TYR A 164 0.31 9.98 14.49
N ALA A 165 0.06 10.19 15.78
CA ALA A 165 1.07 10.01 16.82
C ALA A 165 1.54 8.55 16.88
N ALA A 166 2.85 8.33 16.92
CA ALA A 166 3.41 6.98 17.00
C ALA A 166 2.96 6.24 18.25
N GLU A 167 2.74 6.95 19.35
CA GLU A 167 2.21 6.39 20.59
C GLU A 167 0.85 5.70 20.40
N ASP A 168 -0.04 6.31 19.62
CA ASP A 168 -1.36 5.76 19.33
C ASP A 168 -1.28 4.58 18.35
N LEU A 169 -0.36 4.65 17.39
CA LEU A 169 -0.11 3.54 16.46
C LEU A 169 0.45 2.31 17.19
N LEU A 170 1.32 2.50 18.17
CA LEU A 170 1.88 1.43 19.00
C LEU A 170 0.83 0.71 19.86
N LYS A 171 -0.27 1.40 20.21
CA LYS A 171 -1.40 0.82 20.98
C LYS A 171 -2.36 0.00 20.13
N ARG A 172 -2.30 0.14 18.79
CA ARG A 172 -3.18 -0.61 17.88
C ARG A 172 -2.86 -2.10 17.92
N ASP A 173 -3.87 -2.93 17.71
CA ASP A 173 -3.67 -4.38 17.62
C ASP A 173 -2.61 -4.72 16.58
N GLN A 174 -1.65 -5.57 16.95
CA GLN A 174 -0.51 -5.97 16.12
C GLN A 174 0.32 -4.78 15.56
N VAL A 175 0.29 -3.61 16.22
CA VAL A 175 0.89 -2.37 15.68
C VAL A 175 0.45 -2.11 14.23
N ASN A 176 -0.84 -2.22 14.00
CA ASN A 176 -1.43 -2.06 12.67
C ASN A 176 -1.25 -0.62 12.16
N LEU A 177 -0.54 -0.45 11.05
CA LEU A 177 -0.28 0.82 10.38
C LEU A 177 -1.21 1.06 9.18
N ASP A 178 -2.17 0.16 8.91
CA ASP A 178 -3.17 0.37 7.88
C ASP A 178 -4.25 1.32 8.39
N ILE A 179 -4.19 2.57 7.93
CA ILE A 179 -5.11 3.63 8.32
C ILE A 179 -5.87 4.11 7.09
N ILE A 180 -7.17 4.25 7.26
CA ILE A 180 -8.10 4.75 6.25
C ILE A 180 -8.89 5.88 6.91
N TRP A 181 -8.89 7.07 6.29
CA TRP A 181 -9.74 8.21 6.70
C TRP A 181 -10.56 8.77 5.54
N MET A 182 -10.10 8.53 4.30
CA MET A 182 -10.83 8.91 3.11
C MET A 182 -11.77 7.77 2.70
N THR A 183 -12.96 8.12 2.30
CA THR A 183 -13.93 7.17 1.74
C THR A 183 -13.94 7.35 0.23
N GLU A 184 -13.79 6.28 -0.52
CA GLU A 184 -13.98 6.32 -1.96
C GLU A 184 -15.38 6.85 -2.27
N ALA A 185 -15.48 7.73 -3.27
CA ALA A 185 -16.77 8.13 -3.80
C ALA A 185 -17.49 6.84 -4.23
N LYS A 186 -18.70 6.61 -3.70
CA LYS A 186 -19.49 5.44 -4.09
C LYS A 186 -19.67 5.50 -5.59
N SER A 187 -19.22 4.45 -6.28
CA SER A 187 -19.51 4.31 -7.70
C SER A 187 -21.03 4.25 -7.90
N GLU A 188 -21.54 4.65 -9.07
CA GLU A 188 -22.97 4.50 -9.38
C GLU A 188 -23.43 3.04 -9.17
N GLU A 189 -22.51 2.05 -9.34
CA GLU A 189 -22.77 0.64 -9.07
C GLU A 189 -22.95 0.33 -7.56
N GLU A 190 -22.28 1.05 -6.67
CA GLU A 190 -22.44 0.89 -5.21
C GLU A 190 -23.67 1.61 -4.65
N MET A 191 -24.26 2.52 -5.44
CA MET A 191 -25.52 3.21 -5.11
C MET A 191 -26.76 2.44 -5.59
N LEU A 192 -26.57 1.32 -6.29
CA LEU A 192 -27.68 0.49 -6.76
C LEU A 192 -28.42 -0.16 -5.59
N THR A 193 -29.73 -0.12 -5.67
CA THR A 193 -30.57 -0.92 -4.78
C THR A 193 -30.35 -2.42 -5.05
N MET A 194 -30.66 -3.27 -4.07
CA MET A 194 -30.55 -4.73 -4.23
C MET A 194 -31.35 -5.23 -5.45
N ASP A 195 -32.51 -4.65 -5.71
CA ASP A 195 -33.37 -5.00 -6.88
C ASP A 195 -32.67 -4.64 -8.20
N GLU A 196 -32.00 -3.51 -8.28
CA GLU A 196 -31.23 -3.12 -9.47
C GLU A 196 -29.99 -4.00 -9.67
N VAL A 197 -29.33 -4.43 -8.59
CA VAL A 197 -28.23 -5.41 -8.64
C VAL A 197 -28.73 -6.74 -9.19
N PHE A 198 -29.85 -7.26 -8.68
CA PHE A 198 -30.44 -8.50 -9.16
C PHE A 198 -30.84 -8.39 -10.64
N LYS A 199 -31.49 -7.31 -11.05
CA LYS A 199 -31.83 -7.06 -12.44
C LYS A 199 -30.61 -7.08 -13.36
N ARG A 200 -29.52 -6.39 -13.00
CA ARG A 200 -28.27 -6.41 -13.77
C ARG A 200 -27.62 -7.81 -13.82
N MET A 201 -27.71 -8.58 -12.73
CA MET A 201 -27.22 -9.96 -12.72
C MET A 201 -28.03 -10.84 -13.69
N GLU A 202 -29.34 -10.73 -13.70
CA GLU A 202 -30.22 -11.45 -14.64
C GLU A 202 -29.91 -11.10 -16.09
N GLU A 203 -29.73 -9.83 -16.42
CA GLU A 203 -29.36 -9.36 -17.75
C GLU A 203 -27.99 -9.93 -18.20
N ARG A 204 -26.99 -9.95 -17.30
CA ARG A 204 -25.67 -10.55 -17.60
C ARG A 204 -25.73 -12.05 -17.79
N VAL A 205 -26.51 -12.76 -16.98
CA VAL A 205 -26.73 -14.20 -17.13
C VAL A 205 -27.39 -14.51 -18.47
N ALA A 206 -28.43 -13.75 -18.87
CA ALA A 206 -29.07 -13.92 -20.17
C ALA A 206 -28.11 -13.69 -21.34
N THR A 207 -27.23 -12.68 -21.24
CA THR A 207 -26.19 -12.39 -22.24
C THR A 207 -25.19 -13.54 -22.38
N ILE A 208 -24.77 -14.11 -21.26
CA ILE A 208 -23.85 -15.27 -21.25
C ILE A 208 -24.52 -16.49 -21.86
N GLN A 209 -25.78 -16.75 -21.53
CA GLN A 209 -26.56 -17.89 -22.10
C GLN A 209 -26.71 -17.75 -23.62
N ASP A 210 -26.96 -16.53 -24.11
CA ASP A 210 -27.12 -16.26 -25.55
C ASP A 210 -25.76 -16.44 -26.30
N ALA A 211 -24.65 -15.96 -25.70
CA ALA A 211 -23.32 -16.19 -26.23
C ALA A 211 -22.94 -17.68 -26.27
N PHE A 212 -23.32 -18.43 -25.23
CA PHE A 212 -23.09 -19.87 -25.18
C PHE A 212 -23.93 -20.65 -26.22
N ALA A 213 -25.17 -20.21 -26.45
CA ALA A 213 -26.03 -20.78 -27.47
C ALA A 213 -25.51 -20.53 -28.89
N LYS A 214 -24.95 -19.35 -29.15
CA LYS A 214 -24.29 -19.00 -30.43
C LYS A 214 -23.05 -19.86 -30.67
N LEU A 215 -22.17 -19.95 -29.69
CA LEU A 215 -20.97 -20.79 -29.74
C LEU A 215 -21.30 -22.26 -30.01
N LYS A 216 -22.34 -22.76 -29.36
CA LYS A 216 -22.81 -24.17 -29.56
C LYS A 216 -23.33 -24.39 -30.96
N LYS A 217 -24.00 -23.42 -31.57
CA LYS A 217 -24.45 -23.50 -32.97
C LYS A 217 -23.26 -23.48 -33.96
N GLU A 218 -22.29 -22.63 -33.73
CA GLU A 218 -21.09 -22.55 -34.58
C GLU A 218 -20.30 -23.87 -34.57
N LEU A 219 -20.07 -24.44 -33.38
CA LEU A 219 -19.39 -25.73 -33.20
C LEU A 219 -20.15 -26.95 -33.84
N HIS A 220 -21.47 -26.88 -33.96
CA HIS A 220 -22.25 -27.93 -34.64
C HIS A 220 -22.35 -27.71 -36.15
N HIS A 221 -21.91 -26.59 -36.69
CA HIS A 221 -21.85 -26.40 -38.15
C HIS A 221 -20.48 -26.75 -38.77
N GLU A 222 -19.45 -26.97 -37.94
CA GLU A 222 -18.11 -27.38 -38.35
C GLU A 222 -17.84 -28.90 -38.22
N LEU A 223 -18.84 -29.71 -37.85
CA LEU A 223 -18.82 -31.18 -37.80
C LEU A 223 -19.83 -31.77 -38.81
#